data_262672e571cab4f7c719225300c24133
#
_entry.id   262672e571cab4f7c719225300c24133
#
_cell.length_a   1.000
_cell.length_b   1.000
_cell.length_c   1.000
_cell.angle_alpha   90.00
_cell.angle_beta   90.00
_cell.angle_gamma   90.00
#
_symmetry.space_group_name_H-M   'P 1'
#
loop_
_entity.id
_entity.type
_entity.pdbx_description
1 polymer ?
#
loop_
_entity_poly.entity_id
_entity_poly.type
_entity_poly.pdbx_seq_one_letter_code
_entity_poly.pdbx_strand_id
1 'polypeptide(L)'
;MSIEATQELAARYGAAWAKHDLDAILSMHTDDTVFHLHGFSEPATGLDAAREMIAATFARSPDLRFDKSRVYIGDGHFVSEYQMSGTAEGKPFACEGVDVIAVSEGLIARKDTYLDSAAMQRQLDVDLTASS
;
A
#
# COMPACT_ATOMS: atom_id res chain seq x y z
N MET A 1 9.37 17.94 -10.60
CA MET A 1 9.75 17.28 -9.32
C MET A 1 11.10 16.62 -9.50
N SER A 2 11.98 16.73 -8.54
CA SER A 2 13.31 16.15 -8.61
C SER A 2 13.35 14.74 -8.03
N ILE A 3 14.42 14.01 -8.32
CA ILE A 3 14.65 12.69 -7.71
C ILE A 3 14.76 12.83 -6.19
N GLU A 4 15.43 13.88 -5.71
CA GLU A 4 15.58 14.13 -4.27
C GLU A 4 14.23 14.38 -3.60
N ALA A 5 13.35 15.15 -4.25
CA ALA A 5 12.01 15.40 -3.72
C ALA A 5 11.17 14.12 -3.69
N THR A 6 11.30 13.28 -4.72
CA THR A 6 10.61 11.99 -4.76
C THR A 6 11.13 11.07 -3.65
N GLN A 7 12.44 11.06 -3.44
CA GLN A 7 13.05 10.26 -2.38
C GLN A 7 12.56 10.69 -0.99
N GLU A 8 12.45 11.99 -0.76
CA GLU A 8 11.94 12.52 0.50
C GLU A 8 10.48 12.15 0.70
N LEU A 9 9.67 12.26 -0.36
CA LEU A 9 8.26 11.86 -0.31
C LEU A 9 8.12 10.36 0.01
N ALA A 10 8.93 9.52 -0.63
CA ALA A 10 8.91 8.07 -0.40
C ALA A 10 9.23 7.74 1.06
N ALA A 11 10.21 8.43 1.65
CA ALA A 11 10.60 8.22 3.04
C ALA A 11 9.48 8.63 4.00
N ARG A 12 8.86 9.80 3.77
CA ARG A 12 7.76 10.27 4.62
C ARG A 12 6.53 9.36 4.49
N TYR A 13 6.27 8.90 3.28
CA TYR A 13 5.14 8.02 3.02
C TYR A 13 5.31 6.68 3.74
N GLY A 14 6.49 6.09 3.63
CA GLY A 14 6.78 4.85 4.34
C GLY A 14 6.68 4.99 5.86
N ALA A 15 7.13 6.11 6.40
CA ALA A 15 7.03 6.38 7.84
C ALA A 15 5.56 6.49 8.28
N ALA A 16 4.71 7.12 7.48
CA ALA A 16 3.28 7.25 7.79
C ALA A 16 2.59 5.89 7.80
N TRP A 17 2.91 5.03 6.84
CA TRP A 17 2.37 3.67 6.81
C TRP A 17 2.84 2.84 8.01
N ALA A 18 4.11 2.98 8.39
CA ALA A 18 4.65 2.25 9.54
C ALA A 18 3.92 2.63 10.84
N LYS A 19 3.47 3.86 10.94
CA LYS A 19 2.74 4.36 12.11
C LYS A 19 1.23 4.16 12.01
N HIS A 20 0.73 3.63 10.91
CA HIS A 20 -0.71 3.55 10.63
C HIS A 20 -1.39 4.91 10.73
N ASP A 21 -0.69 5.97 10.30
CA ASP A 21 -1.19 7.35 10.38
C ASP A 21 -1.99 7.68 9.11
N LEU A 22 -3.28 7.37 9.16
CA LEU A 22 -4.16 7.49 8.01
C LEU A 22 -4.22 8.92 7.47
N ASP A 23 -4.32 9.90 8.33
CA ASP A 23 -4.38 11.31 7.88
C ASP A 23 -3.07 11.74 7.21
N ALA A 24 -1.94 11.34 7.76
CA ALA A 24 -0.64 11.65 7.14
C ALA A 24 -0.51 10.96 5.78
N ILE A 25 -0.92 9.70 5.68
CA ILE A 25 -0.89 8.96 4.41
C ILE A 25 -1.70 9.73 3.35
N LEU A 26 -2.95 10.08 3.67
CA LEU A 26 -3.84 10.71 2.71
C LEU A 26 -3.41 12.13 2.36
N SER A 27 -2.74 12.82 3.28
CA SER A 27 -2.23 14.17 2.99
C SER A 27 -1.18 14.19 1.89
N MET A 28 -0.59 13.05 1.58
CA MET A 28 0.43 12.91 0.55
C MET A 28 -0.14 12.46 -0.80
N HIS A 29 -1.44 12.28 -0.91
CA HIS A 29 -2.12 11.89 -2.15
C HIS A 29 -2.85 13.07 -2.79
N THR A 30 -3.02 13.01 -4.11
CA THR A 30 -3.85 13.99 -4.82
C THR A 30 -5.33 13.75 -4.51
N ASP A 31 -6.17 14.77 -4.76
CA ASP A 31 -7.62 14.64 -4.53
C ASP A 31 -8.25 13.56 -5.41
N ASP A 32 -7.72 13.37 -6.61
CA ASP A 32 -8.22 12.38 -7.57
C ASP A 32 -7.38 11.11 -7.58
N THR A 33 -6.66 10.84 -6.51
CA THR A 33 -5.78 9.68 -6.40
C THR A 33 -6.49 8.37 -6.74
N VAL A 34 -5.73 7.42 -7.26
CA VAL A 34 -6.22 6.06 -7.50
C VAL A 34 -5.36 5.10 -6.70
N PHE A 35 -5.99 4.30 -5.85
CA PHE A 35 -5.33 3.24 -5.11
C PHE A 35 -5.93 1.90 -5.57
N HIS A 36 -5.09 1.04 -6.11
CA HIS A 36 -5.55 -0.26 -6.59
C HIS A 36 -4.75 -1.39 -5.94
N LEU A 37 -5.43 -2.19 -5.15
CA LEU A 37 -4.88 -3.40 -4.55
C LEU A 37 -5.21 -4.55 -5.50
N HIS A 38 -4.28 -4.83 -6.40
CA HIS A 38 -4.50 -5.81 -7.48
C HIS A 38 -4.74 -7.21 -6.93
N GLY A 39 -5.71 -7.89 -7.49
CA GLY A 39 -6.08 -9.24 -7.07
C GLY A 39 -7.03 -9.30 -5.87
N PHE A 40 -7.33 -8.17 -5.24
CA PHE A 40 -8.16 -8.11 -4.05
C PHE A 40 -9.40 -7.23 -4.21
N SER A 41 -9.26 -6.12 -4.93
CA SER A 41 -10.37 -5.16 -5.01
C SER A 41 -10.32 -4.40 -6.34
N GLU A 42 -11.44 -3.73 -6.63
CA GLU A 42 -11.48 -2.75 -7.71
C GLU A 42 -10.68 -1.51 -7.31
N PRO A 43 -10.24 -0.69 -8.29
CA PRO A 43 -9.54 0.54 -7.95
C PRO A 43 -10.40 1.46 -7.09
N ALA A 44 -9.80 2.03 -6.04
CA ALA A 44 -10.43 3.07 -5.23
C ALA A 44 -10.03 4.42 -5.82
N THR A 45 -10.99 5.20 -6.28
CA THR A 45 -10.74 6.49 -6.91
C THR A 45 -11.21 7.61 -5.99
N GLY A 46 -10.31 8.57 -5.72
CA GLY A 46 -10.56 9.71 -4.85
C GLY A 46 -10.15 9.44 -3.41
N LEU A 47 -10.01 10.51 -2.63
CA LEU A 47 -9.52 10.43 -1.26
C LEU A 47 -10.46 9.67 -0.33
N ASP A 48 -11.78 9.81 -0.50
CA ASP A 48 -12.73 9.14 0.40
C ASP A 48 -12.66 7.62 0.20
N ALA A 49 -12.62 7.16 -1.06
CA ALA A 49 -12.52 5.73 -1.34
C ALA A 49 -11.17 5.17 -0.90
N ALA A 50 -10.08 5.92 -1.09
CA ALA A 50 -8.76 5.51 -0.62
C ALA A 50 -8.73 5.42 0.91
N ARG A 51 -9.36 6.38 1.60
CA ARG A 51 -9.45 6.36 3.07
C ARG A 51 -10.16 5.10 3.56
N GLU A 52 -11.29 4.76 2.95
CA GLU A 52 -12.04 3.57 3.34
C GLU A 52 -11.22 2.31 3.17
N MET A 53 -10.51 2.19 2.06
CA MET A 53 -9.69 1.01 1.77
C MET A 53 -8.54 0.87 2.76
N ILE A 54 -7.82 1.97 3.04
CA ILE A 54 -6.68 1.94 3.94
C ILE A 54 -7.14 1.70 5.37
N ALA A 55 -8.22 2.36 5.80
CA ALA A 55 -8.77 2.16 7.13
C ALA A 55 -9.20 0.71 7.36
N ALA A 56 -9.83 0.09 6.36
CA ALA A 56 -10.21 -1.32 6.45
C ALA A 56 -8.99 -2.23 6.56
N THR A 57 -7.92 -1.90 5.86
CA THR A 57 -6.66 -2.66 5.93
C THR A 57 -6.09 -2.63 7.35
N PHE A 58 -6.02 -1.45 7.96
CA PHE A 58 -5.50 -1.32 9.33
C PHE A 58 -6.43 -1.96 10.36
N ALA A 59 -7.74 -1.89 10.14
CA ALA A 59 -8.71 -2.51 11.04
C ALA A 59 -8.61 -4.04 11.02
N ARG A 60 -8.37 -4.61 9.83
CA ARG A 60 -8.22 -6.05 9.68
C ARG A 60 -6.95 -6.56 10.33
N SER A 61 -5.86 -5.80 10.25
CA SER A 61 -4.56 -6.19 10.77
C SER A 61 -3.95 -5.01 11.53
N PRO A 62 -4.32 -4.82 12.82
CA PRO A 62 -3.77 -3.71 13.60
C PRO A 62 -2.26 -3.78 13.80
N ASP A 63 -1.69 -4.98 13.68
CA ASP A 63 -0.25 -5.21 13.79
C ASP A 63 0.46 -5.26 12.44
N LEU A 64 -0.21 -4.80 11.38
CA LEU A 64 0.36 -4.78 10.03
C LEU A 64 1.67 -4.00 10.00
N ARG A 65 2.70 -4.62 9.42
CA ARG A 65 3.98 -3.97 9.27
C ARG A 65 4.62 -4.33 7.93
N PHE A 66 5.54 -3.47 7.50
CA PHE A 66 6.24 -3.61 6.24
C PHE A 66 7.73 -3.57 6.49
N ASP A 67 8.44 -4.63 6.09
CA ASP A 67 9.90 -4.66 6.12
C ASP A 67 10.39 -4.43 4.71
N LYS A 68 10.90 -3.22 4.43
CA LYS A 68 11.27 -2.84 3.07
C LYS A 68 12.59 -3.49 2.67
N SER A 69 12.61 -4.09 1.50
CA SER A 69 13.79 -4.69 0.92
C SER A 69 14.53 -3.72 0.03
N ARG A 70 13.81 -3.09 -0.90
CA ARG A 70 14.39 -2.17 -1.88
C ARG A 70 13.40 -1.09 -2.23
N VAL A 71 13.92 0.12 -2.50
CA VAL A 71 13.14 1.24 -3.01
C VAL A 71 13.87 1.80 -4.23
N TYR A 72 13.17 1.91 -5.32
CA TYR A 72 13.70 2.48 -6.56
C TYR A 72 13.07 3.85 -6.76
N ILE A 73 13.91 4.88 -6.91
CA ILE A 73 13.45 6.26 -6.97
C ILE A 73 13.70 6.80 -8.38
N GLY A 74 12.70 7.45 -8.95
CA GLY A 74 12.83 8.18 -10.20
C GLY A 74 12.29 9.58 -10.07
N ASP A 75 12.29 10.31 -11.17
CA ASP A 75 11.66 11.62 -11.22
C ASP A 75 10.16 11.41 -11.43
N GLY A 76 9.36 11.68 -10.40
CA GLY A 76 7.92 11.53 -10.47
C GLY A 76 7.38 10.12 -10.25
N HIS A 77 8.21 9.20 -9.77
CA HIS A 77 7.74 7.85 -9.46
C HIS A 77 8.69 7.16 -8.49
N PHE A 78 8.17 6.18 -7.76
CA PHE A 78 9.03 5.28 -6.99
C PHE A 78 8.37 3.92 -6.85
N VAL A 79 9.20 2.90 -6.63
CA VAL A 79 8.77 1.52 -6.47
C VAL A 79 9.34 1.01 -5.15
N SER A 80 8.47 0.44 -4.30
CA SER A 80 8.88 -0.13 -3.02
C SER A 80 8.64 -1.63 -3.03
N GLU A 81 9.68 -2.40 -2.74
CA GLU A 81 9.57 -3.84 -2.52
C GLU A 81 9.67 -4.11 -1.02
N TYR A 82 8.82 -4.98 -0.51
CA TYR A 82 8.77 -5.21 0.93
C TYR A 82 8.22 -6.60 1.24
N GLN A 83 8.38 -7.00 2.50
CA GLN A 83 7.63 -8.10 3.07
C GLN A 83 6.59 -7.51 4.00
N MET A 84 5.33 -7.81 3.73
CA MET A 84 4.21 -7.40 4.56
C MET A 84 3.89 -8.54 5.53
N SER A 85 3.66 -8.22 6.79
CA SER A 85 3.31 -9.22 7.78
C SER A 85 2.35 -8.66 8.80
N GLY A 86 1.63 -9.55 9.47
CA GLY A 86 0.66 -9.18 10.48
C GLY A 86 -0.19 -10.36 10.86
N THR A 87 -1.32 -10.06 11.48
CA THR A 87 -2.30 -11.07 11.89
C THR A 87 -3.67 -10.66 11.38
N ALA A 88 -4.38 -11.57 10.75
CA ALA A 88 -5.75 -11.34 10.30
C ALA A 88 -6.64 -12.47 10.82
N GLU A 89 -7.71 -12.10 11.51
CA GLU A 89 -8.65 -13.07 12.11
C GLU A 89 -7.94 -14.12 12.95
N GLY A 90 -6.94 -13.68 13.74
CA GLY A 90 -6.17 -14.54 14.62
C GLY A 90 -5.11 -15.38 13.94
N LYS A 91 -4.93 -15.25 12.62
CA LYS A 91 -3.94 -16.04 11.88
C LYS A 91 -2.78 -15.15 11.43
N PRO A 92 -1.53 -15.53 11.73
CA PRO A 92 -0.38 -14.79 11.24
C PRO A 92 -0.19 -14.99 9.73
N PHE A 93 0.28 -13.95 9.07
CA PHE A 93 0.61 -14.02 7.65
C PHE A 93 1.85 -13.21 7.34
N ALA A 94 2.52 -13.57 6.27
CA ALA A 94 3.62 -12.79 5.69
C ALA A 94 3.64 -13.04 4.19
N CYS A 95 3.82 -11.99 3.40
CA CYS A 95 3.92 -12.12 1.95
C CYS A 95 4.78 -11.01 1.37
N GLU A 96 5.36 -11.28 0.21
CA GLU A 96 6.09 -10.26 -0.51
C GLU A 96 5.11 -9.37 -1.27
N GLY A 97 5.47 -8.10 -1.39
CA GLY A 97 4.67 -7.14 -2.13
C GLY A 97 5.52 -6.09 -2.80
N VAL A 98 4.90 -5.41 -3.76
CA VAL A 98 5.51 -4.30 -4.45
C VAL A 98 4.46 -3.21 -4.67
N ASP A 99 4.86 -1.96 -4.40
CA ASP A 99 4.06 -0.79 -4.71
C ASP A 99 4.70 -0.04 -5.86
N VAL A 100 3.91 0.26 -6.89
CA VAL A 100 4.32 1.12 -8.00
C VAL A 100 3.56 2.42 -7.83
N ILE A 101 4.30 3.51 -7.63
CA ILE A 101 3.69 4.78 -7.23
C ILE A 101 4.06 5.87 -8.22
N ALA A 102 3.04 6.54 -8.76
CA ALA A 102 3.20 7.69 -9.64
C ALA A 102 2.92 8.96 -8.87
N VAL A 103 3.76 9.98 -9.09
CA VAL A 103 3.72 11.25 -8.37
C VAL A 103 3.41 12.36 -9.36
N SER A 104 2.53 13.28 -8.95
CA SER A 104 2.17 14.45 -9.72
C SER A 104 2.20 15.67 -8.80
N GLU A 105 2.96 16.70 -9.17
CA GLU A 105 3.06 17.94 -8.40
C GLU A 105 3.38 17.71 -6.92
N GLY A 106 4.28 16.77 -6.64
CA GLY A 106 4.72 16.50 -5.27
C GLY A 106 3.80 15.62 -4.45
N LEU A 107 2.72 15.12 -5.03
CA LEU A 107 1.76 14.26 -4.33
C LEU A 107 1.58 12.96 -5.09
N ILE A 108 1.16 11.93 -4.37
CA ILE A 108 0.91 10.61 -4.96
C ILE A 108 -0.41 10.65 -5.72
N ALA A 109 -0.33 10.43 -7.04
CA ALA A 109 -1.50 10.44 -7.91
C ALA A 109 -2.06 9.04 -8.13
N ARG A 110 -1.19 8.02 -8.03
CA ARG A 110 -1.62 6.64 -8.24
C ARG A 110 -0.72 5.69 -7.45
N LYS A 111 -1.34 4.71 -6.82
CA LYS A 111 -0.63 3.65 -6.13
C LYS A 111 -1.20 2.31 -6.55
N ASP A 112 -0.36 1.50 -7.18
CA ASP A 112 -0.69 0.14 -7.54
C ASP A 112 0.08 -0.81 -6.64
N THR A 113 -0.63 -1.63 -5.88
CA THR A 113 -0.05 -2.60 -4.96
C THR A 113 -0.27 -4.01 -5.49
N TYR A 114 0.80 -4.78 -5.56
CA TYR A 114 0.78 -6.18 -5.98
C TYR A 114 1.34 -7.03 -4.85
N LEU A 115 0.55 -7.94 -4.33
CA LEU A 115 0.96 -8.84 -3.25
C LEU A 115 1.02 -10.27 -3.77
N ASP A 116 1.86 -11.09 -3.14
CA ASP A 116 1.85 -12.53 -3.41
C ASP A 116 0.57 -13.11 -2.80
N SER A 117 -0.52 -13.04 -3.56
CA SER A 117 -1.84 -13.47 -3.10
C SER A 117 -1.90 -14.98 -2.85
N ALA A 118 -1.13 -15.77 -3.60
CA ALA A 118 -1.09 -17.22 -3.39
C ALA A 118 -0.49 -17.56 -2.03
N ALA A 119 0.57 -16.84 -1.63
CA ALA A 119 1.17 -17.04 -0.31
C ALA A 119 0.19 -16.67 0.81
N MET A 120 -0.53 -15.56 0.66
CA MET A 120 -1.54 -15.16 1.63
C MET A 120 -2.67 -16.17 1.73
N GLN A 121 -3.14 -16.63 0.58
CA GLN A 121 -4.22 -17.62 0.52
C GLN A 121 -3.85 -18.90 1.28
N ARG A 122 -2.63 -19.38 1.11
CA ARG A 122 -2.16 -20.59 1.81
C ARG A 122 -2.10 -20.39 3.32
N GLN A 123 -1.67 -19.20 3.76
CA GLN A 123 -1.47 -18.92 5.20
C GLN A 123 -2.77 -18.62 5.92
N LEU A 124 -3.68 -17.90 5.26
CA LEU A 124 -4.94 -17.47 5.88
C LEU A 124 -6.09 -18.43 5.57
N ASP A 125 -5.84 -19.46 4.76
CA ASP A 125 -6.87 -20.41 4.34
C ASP A 125 -8.04 -19.68 3.67
N VAL A 126 -7.70 -18.71 2.82
CA VAL A 126 -8.64 -17.91 2.05
C VAL A 126 -8.54 -18.30 0.59
N ASP A 127 -9.65 -18.61 -0.04
CA ASP A 127 -9.68 -18.90 -1.47
C ASP A 127 -10.07 -17.63 -2.23
N LEU A 128 -9.09 -16.96 -2.78
CA LEU A 128 -9.29 -15.71 -3.51
C LEU A 128 -9.93 -15.93 -4.88
N THR A 129 -9.98 -17.17 -5.36
CA THR A 129 -10.59 -17.51 -6.65
C THR A 129 -12.00 -18.02 -6.49
N ALA A 130 -12.42 -18.35 -5.27
CA ALA A 130 -13.77 -18.86 -5.03
C ALA A 130 -14.78 -17.74 -5.15
N SER A 131 -15.85 -18.00 -5.87
CA SER A 131 -17.02 -17.12 -5.79
C SER A 131 -17.78 -17.53 -4.54
N SER A 132 -17.79 -16.67 -3.62
CA SER A 132 -18.55 -16.87 -2.40
C SER A 132 -20.03 -16.59 -2.62
#